data_6ece2d4b4df8f7ae7dd96f3416baab1b
#
_entry.id   6ece2d4b4df8f7ae7dd96f3416baab1b
#
_cell.length_a   1.000
_cell.length_b   1.000
_cell.length_c   1.000
_cell.angle_alpha   90.00
_cell.angle_beta   90.00
_cell.angle_gamma   90.00
#
_symmetry.space_group_name_H-M   'P 1'
#
loop_
_entity.id
_entity.type
_entity.pdbx_description
1 polymer ?
#
loop_
_entity_poly.entity_id
_entity_poly.type
_entity_poly.pdbx_seq_one_letter_code
_entity_poly.pdbx_strand_id
1 'polypeptide(L)'
;MTACEKEKLAEEAKIEPPVRAYVITARIDKKGTNTTSEGVAVLKGTYDEQSKVFAYAIEYENISPALITLRSGLKGSAGELIREVYKNDNQVPLKQPLTGSLNLTPLQERNLLKGLWFVAMCTNISAAPEISGSLTLKQK
;
A
#
# COMPACT_ATOMS: atom_id res chain seq x y z
N MET A 1 -38.16 24.11 5.19
CA MET A 1 -37.54 24.24 5.57
C MET A 1 -37.35 24.47 5.70
N THR A 2 -37.32 24.42 5.24
CA THR A 2 -36.73 24.69 5.53
C THR A 2 -36.21 24.96 5.50
N ALA A 3 -36.07 25.27 5.05
CA ALA A 3 -35.11 25.46 5.12
C ALA A 3 -34.67 25.73 5.73
N CYS A 4 -34.76 25.89 6.04
CA CYS A 4 -33.96 25.96 6.67
C CYS A 4 -33.93 25.44 7.42
N GLU A 5 -34.42 25.01 7.53
CA GLU A 5 -33.97 24.32 8.05
C GLU A 5 -33.54 23.58 7.60
N LYS A 6 -33.77 23.62 6.84
CA LYS A 6 -33.03 23.09 6.32
C LYS A 6 -32.04 23.68 5.91
N GLU A 7 -31.89 24.56 6.02
CA GLU A 7 -30.86 25.15 5.92
C GLU A 7 -30.09 25.20 6.82
N LYS A 8 -30.52 25.21 7.79
CA LYS A 8 -29.71 24.89 8.65
C LYS A 8 -29.25 23.64 8.50
N LEU A 9 -30.05 22.97 8.29
CA LEU A 9 -29.67 21.74 7.86
C LEU A 9 -28.90 21.83 6.63
N ALA A 10 -29.23 22.76 5.79
CA ALA A 10 -28.41 23.01 4.66
C ALA A 10 -27.06 23.47 5.09
N GLU A 11 -27.01 24.14 6.18
CA GLU A 11 -25.76 24.51 6.71
C GLU A 11 -25.00 23.30 7.11
N GLU A 12 -25.67 22.38 7.72
CA GLU A 12 -25.00 21.16 8.06
C GLU A 12 -24.81 20.30 6.90
N ALA A 13 -25.66 20.39 5.94
CA ALA A 13 -25.47 19.64 4.74
C ALA A 13 -24.26 20.12 4.00
N LYS A 14 -23.89 21.34 4.21
CA LYS A 14 -22.66 21.81 3.64
C LYS A 14 -21.47 21.33 4.39
N ILE A 15 -21.68 20.84 5.59
CA ILE A 15 -20.60 20.18 6.27
C ILE A 15 -20.50 18.84 5.64
N GLU A 16 -19.64 18.75 4.66
CA GLU A 16 -19.42 17.50 4.00
C GLU A 16 -18.85 16.50 4.96
N PRO A 17 -19.14 15.23 4.77
CA PRO A 17 -18.44 14.22 5.55
C PRO A 17 -16.94 14.47 5.40
N PRO A 18 -16.19 14.38 6.46
CA PRO A 18 -14.75 14.60 6.34
C PRO A 18 -14.16 13.65 5.31
N VAL A 19 -13.33 14.18 4.45
CA VAL A 19 -12.57 13.37 3.52
C VAL A 19 -11.65 12.51 4.36
N ARG A 20 -11.73 11.23 4.16
CA ARG A 20 -10.88 10.32 4.93
C ARG A 20 -9.52 10.19 4.28
N ALA A 21 -8.51 10.41 5.07
CA ALA A 21 -7.15 10.21 4.66
C ALA A 21 -6.51 9.25 5.65
N TYR A 22 -5.62 8.40 5.14
CA TYR A 22 -5.01 7.35 5.95
C TYR A 22 -3.50 7.43 5.86
N VAL A 23 -2.84 7.13 6.96
CA VAL A 23 -1.42 6.85 6.97
C VAL A 23 -1.29 5.34 6.83
N ILE A 24 -0.43 4.92 5.91
CA ILE A 24 -0.26 3.50 5.63
C ILE A 24 1.18 3.14 5.93
N THR A 25 1.35 2.06 6.67
CA THR A 25 2.68 1.56 6.99
C THR A 25 2.70 0.05 6.80
N ALA A 26 3.89 -0.46 6.51
CA ALA A 26 4.10 -1.89 6.42
C ALA A 26 5.51 -2.19 6.87
N ARG A 27 5.66 -3.21 7.69
CA ARG A 27 6.96 -3.76 8.02
C ARG A 27 7.11 -5.05 7.25
N ILE A 28 8.13 -5.10 6.43
CA ILE A 28 8.34 -6.20 5.49
C ILE A 28 9.57 -6.95 5.97
N ASP A 29 9.39 -8.21 6.36
CA ASP A 29 10.49 -9.00 6.88
C ASP A 29 10.18 -10.48 6.73
N LYS A 30 11.03 -11.32 7.32
CA LYS A 30 10.89 -12.76 7.17
C LYS A 30 9.64 -13.32 7.86
N LYS A 31 9.03 -12.56 8.75
CA LYS A 31 7.81 -13.05 9.40
C LYS A 31 6.67 -13.23 8.42
N GLY A 32 6.67 -12.47 7.34
CA GLY A 32 5.64 -12.60 6.32
C GLY A 32 5.84 -13.79 5.40
N THR A 33 7.04 -14.36 5.36
CA THR A 33 7.37 -15.46 4.45
C THR A 33 7.90 -16.69 5.14
N ASN A 34 8.25 -16.55 6.41
CA ASN A 34 8.80 -17.66 7.19
C ASN A 34 10.13 -18.17 6.62
N THR A 35 10.94 -17.25 6.11
CA THR A 35 12.28 -17.59 5.61
C THR A 35 13.31 -17.23 6.67
N THR A 36 14.59 -17.40 6.31
CA THR A 36 15.70 -17.04 7.21
C THR A 36 16.36 -15.73 6.79
N SER A 37 15.69 -14.93 5.98
CA SER A 37 16.27 -13.72 5.44
C SER A 37 16.56 -12.71 6.54
N GLU A 38 17.67 -11.99 6.40
CA GLU A 38 17.99 -10.88 7.27
C GLU A 38 17.49 -9.56 6.69
N GLY A 39 16.85 -9.59 5.54
CA GLY A 39 16.35 -8.37 4.92
C GLY A 39 15.17 -7.80 5.66
N VAL A 40 15.10 -6.48 5.67
CA VAL A 40 13.96 -5.76 6.23
C VAL A 40 13.64 -4.60 5.31
N ALA A 41 12.38 -4.23 5.30
CA ALA A 41 11.94 -3.08 4.53
C ALA A 41 10.76 -2.43 5.24
N VAL A 42 10.55 -1.16 4.92
CA VAL A 42 9.44 -0.40 5.48
C VAL A 42 8.78 0.35 4.34
N LEU A 43 7.47 0.25 4.29
CA LEU A 43 6.66 1.09 3.39
C LEU A 43 5.95 2.12 4.23
N LYS A 44 6.00 3.38 3.79
CA LYS A 44 5.22 4.46 4.37
C LYS A 44 4.47 5.14 3.26
N GLY A 45 3.21 5.42 3.49
CA GLY A 45 2.42 6.04 2.46
C GLY A 45 1.18 6.70 3.00
N THR A 46 0.39 7.22 2.08
CA THR A 46 -0.88 7.85 2.40
C THR A 46 -1.92 7.44 1.36
N TYR A 47 -3.16 7.39 1.78
CA TYR A 47 -4.26 7.16 0.88
C TYR A 47 -5.33 8.21 1.13
N ASP A 48 -5.82 8.83 0.05
CA ASP A 48 -6.84 9.87 0.10
C ASP A 48 -8.09 9.31 -0.58
N GLU A 49 -9.17 9.18 0.19
CA GLU A 49 -10.41 8.62 -0.34
C GLU A 49 -11.05 9.52 -1.39
N GLN A 50 -10.81 10.81 -1.34
CA GLN A 50 -11.43 11.71 -2.30
C GLN A 50 -10.77 11.59 -3.66
N SER A 51 -9.45 11.64 -3.71
CA SER A 51 -8.73 11.57 -4.97
C SER A 51 -8.47 10.15 -5.41
N LYS A 52 -8.63 9.18 -4.51
CA LYS A 52 -8.34 7.78 -4.77
C LYS A 52 -6.87 7.53 -5.05
N VAL A 53 -6.01 8.37 -4.53
CA VAL A 53 -4.58 8.26 -4.76
C VAL A 53 -3.88 7.63 -3.56
N PHE A 54 -3.15 6.57 -3.81
CA PHE A 54 -2.27 5.92 -2.86
C PHE A 54 -0.83 6.27 -3.25
N ALA A 55 -0.14 6.98 -2.36
CA ALA A 55 1.25 7.34 -2.57
C ALA A 55 2.09 6.59 -1.55
N TYR A 56 3.28 6.14 -1.97
CA TYR A 56 4.11 5.31 -1.09
C TYR A 56 5.58 5.59 -1.27
N ALA A 57 6.35 5.22 -0.26
CA ALA A 57 7.80 5.21 -0.30
C ALA A 57 8.29 3.97 0.43
N ILE A 58 9.24 3.26 -0.17
CA ILE A 58 9.76 2.01 0.38
C ILE A 58 11.26 2.14 0.55
N GLU A 59 11.74 1.78 1.73
CA GLU A 59 13.16 1.69 2.03
C GLU A 59 13.47 0.29 2.52
N TYR A 60 14.68 -0.19 2.25
CA TYR A 60 15.04 -1.55 2.62
C TYR A 60 16.50 -1.62 3.07
N GLU A 61 16.83 -2.66 3.83
CA GLU A 61 18.18 -2.94 4.29
C GLU A 61 18.42 -4.44 4.24
N ASN A 62 19.68 -4.81 4.04
CA ASN A 62 20.14 -6.20 4.13
C ASN A 62 19.46 -7.13 3.13
N ILE A 63 19.06 -6.59 1.99
CA ILE A 63 18.46 -7.38 0.93
C ILE A 63 18.75 -6.68 -0.39
N SER A 64 18.98 -7.48 -1.42
CA SER A 64 19.16 -6.95 -2.77
C SER A 64 17.97 -7.41 -3.61
N PRO A 65 16.91 -6.62 -3.64
CA PRO A 65 15.69 -7.08 -4.30
C PRO A 65 15.83 -7.10 -5.80
N ALA A 66 15.30 -8.13 -6.42
CA ALA A 66 15.18 -8.22 -7.87
C ALA A 66 13.76 -7.93 -8.31
N LEU A 67 12.80 -8.09 -7.42
CA LEU A 67 11.40 -7.85 -7.74
C LEU A 67 10.68 -7.41 -6.47
N ILE A 68 9.98 -6.28 -6.56
CA ILE A 68 9.15 -5.77 -5.47
C ILE A 68 7.76 -5.55 -6.02
N THR A 69 6.76 -6.16 -5.39
CA THR A 69 5.38 -6.07 -5.86
C THR A 69 4.44 -5.68 -4.74
N LEU A 70 3.40 -4.93 -5.11
CA LEU A 70 2.22 -4.71 -4.27
C LEU A 70 1.17 -5.71 -4.71
N ARG A 71 0.63 -6.44 -3.75
CA ARG A 71 -0.33 -7.49 -4.02
C ARG A 71 -1.51 -7.41 -3.07
N SER A 72 -2.59 -8.07 -3.42
CA SER A 72 -3.80 -8.10 -2.64
C SER A 72 -4.28 -9.53 -2.53
N GLY A 73 -4.62 -9.97 -1.33
CA GLY A 73 -5.12 -11.31 -1.12
C GLY A 73 -5.02 -11.73 0.32
N LEU A 74 -5.45 -12.95 0.60
CA LEU A 74 -5.41 -13.48 1.95
C LEU A 74 -3.97 -13.74 2.37
N LYS A 75 -3.74 -13.61 3.66
CA LYS A 75 -2.43 -13.84 4.21
C LYS A 75 -1.95 -15.24 3.86
N GLY A 76 -0.71 -15.33 3.40
CA GLY A 76 -0.13 -16.60 3.02
C GLY A 76 -0.37 -16.99 1.58
N SER A 77 -1.22 -16.27 0.85
CA SER A 77 -1.43 -16.55 -0.56
C SER A 77 -0.51 -15.68 -1.39
N ALA A 78 -0.36 -16.05 -2.67
CA ALA A 78 0.41 -15.22 -3.59
C ALA A 78 -0.32 -13.92 -3.92
N GLY A 79 -1.64 -13.93 -3.80
CA GLY A 79 -2.44 -12.75 -4.04
C GLY A 79 -2.49 -12.35 -5.50
N GLU A 80 -3.19 -11.28 -5.74
CA GLU A 80 -3.31 -10.71 -7.07
C GLU A 80 -2.35 -9.54 -7.18
N LEU A 81 -1.65 -9.43 -8.30
CA LEU A 81 -0.70 -8.35 -8.53
C LEU A 81 -1.45 -7.03 -8.70
N ILE A 82 -1.11 -6.06 -7.86
CA ILE A 82 -1.65 -4.72 -7.98
C ILE A 82 -0.68 -3.86 -8.80
N ARG A 83 0.58 -3.90 -8.45
CA ARG A 83 1.60 -3.12 -9.15
C ARG A 83 2.97 -3.75 -8.96
N GLU A 84 3.73 -3.76 -10.05
CA GLU A 84 5.13 -4.13 -9.98
C GLU A 84 5.90 -2.84 -9.64
N VAL A 85 6.38 -2.77 -8.41
CA VAL A 85 7.05 -1.56 -7.94
C VAL A 85 8.44 -1.46 -8.51
N TYR A 86 9.13 -2.58 -8.60
CA TYR A 86 10.49 -2.62 -9.10
C TYR A 86 10.79 -3.99 -9.69
N LYS A 87 11.47 -4.01 -10.81
CA LYS A 87 11.91 -5.24 -11.43
C LYS A 87 13.30 -5.00 -12.00
N ASN A 88 14.23 -5.87 -11.64
CA ASN A 88 15.63 -5.74 -12.06
C ASN A 88 15.83 -6.42 -13.41
N ASP A 89 15.26 -5.87 -14.47
CA ASP A 89 15.37 -6.50 -15.78
C ASP A 89 16.10 -5.64 -16.81
N ASN A 90 16.39 -4.39 -16.51
CA ASN A 90 17.13 -3.54 -17.45
C ASN A 90 18.26 -2.80 -16.76
N GLN A 91 18.69 -3.30 -15.63
CA GLN A 91 19.90 -2.84 -14.95
C GLN A 91 19.87 -1.38 -14.54
N VAL A 92 18.67 -0.84 -14.33
CA VAL A 92 18.54 0.51 -13.81
C VAL A 92 18.92 0.46 -12.33
N PRO A 93 19.82 1.35 -11.89
CA PRO A 93 20.17 1.36 -10.47
C PRO A 93 18.96 1.60 -9.61
N LEU A 94 18.89 0.87 -8.51
CA LEU A 94 17.81 1.00 -7.56
C LEU A 94 18.12 2.16 -6.62
N LYS A 95 17.23 3.12 -6.55
CA LYS A 95 17.41 4.28 -5.68
C LYS A 95 16.42 4.23 -4.55
N GLN A 96 16.89 4.56 -3.37
CA GLN A 96 16.04 4.64 -2.20
C GLN A 96 15.84 6.08 -1.78
N PRO A 97 14.64 6.39 -1.33
CA PRO A 97 13.48 5.51 -1.25
C PRO A 97 12.83 5.29 -2.62
N LEU A 98 12.23 4.12 -2.76
CA LEU A 98 11.43 3.84 -3.94
C LEU A 98 10.07 4.47 -3.75
N THR A 99 9.73 5.45 -4.57
CA THR A 99 8.47 6.16 -4.41
C THR A 99 7.57 5.93 -5.61
N GLY A 100 6.29 6.08 -5.38
CA GLY A 100 5.33 5.98 -6.46
C GLY A 100 3.94 6.33 -5.98
N SER A 101 3.01 6.39 -6.92
CA SER A 101 1.62 6.62 -6.59
C SER A 101 0.75 5.92 -7.62
N LEU A 102 -0.47 5.58 -7.23
CA LEU A 102 -1.42 5.01 -8.15
C LEU A 102 -2.83 5.37 -7.72
N ASN A 103 -3.72 5.44 -8.72
CA ASN A 103 -5.12 5.66 -8.48
C ASN A 103 -5.80 4.32 -8.34
N LEU A 104 -6.62 4.17 -7.31
CA LEU A 104 -7.24 2.89 -7.01
C LEU A 104 -8.63 2.79 -7.63
N THR A 105 -8.94 1.60 -8.12
CA THR A 105 -10.30 1.28 -8.49
C THR A 105 -11.11 1.04 -7.22
N PRO A 106 -12.45 1.03 -7.32
CA PRO A 106 -13.26 0.75 -6.12
C PRO A 106 -12.95 -0.59 -5.47
N LEU A 107 -12.64 -1.60 -6.26
CA LEU A 107 -12.30 -2.90 -5.71
C LEU A 107 -10.95 -2.85 -5.00
N GLN A 108 -9.97 -2.17 -5.60
CA GLN A 108 -8.67 -2.03 -4.98
C GLN A 108 -8.77 -1.26 -3.67
N GLU A 109 -9.58 -0.21 -3.65
CA GLU A 109 -9.78 0.55 -2.42
C GLU A 109 -10.40 -0.33 -1.34
N ARG A 110 -11.42 -1.10 -1.69
CA ARG A 110 -12.06 -1.97 -0.72
C ARG A 110 -11.07 -2.95 -0.11
N ASN A 111 -10.24 -3.54 -0.95
CA ASN A 111 -9.28 -4.52 -0.47
C ASN A 111 -8.20 -3.86 0.38
N LEU A 112 -7.78 -2.65 0.01
CA LEU A 112 -6.82 -1.92 0.83
C LEU A 112 -7.39 -1.62 2.21
N LEU A 113 -8.63 -1.13 2.26
CA LEU A 113 -9.25 -0.78 3.53
C LEU A 113 -9.53 -2.00 4.39
N LYS A 114 -9.67 -3.16 3.79
CA LYS A 114 -9.84 -4.41 4.54
C LYS A 114 -8.52 -4.98 5.05
N GLY A 115 -7.39 -4.35 4.71
CA GLY A 115 -6.10 -4.85 5.15
C GLY A 115 -5.59 -6.02 4.35
N LEU A 116 -6.03 -6.17 3.10
CA LEU A 116 -5.65 -7.30 2.28
C LEU A 116 -4.44 -7.03 1.38
N TRP A 117 -3.91 -5.83 1.38
CA TRP A 117 -2.75 -5.51 0.57
C TRP A 117 -1.47 -5.87 1.32
N PHE A 118 -0.47 -6.31 0.57
CA PHE A 118 0.84 -6.59 1.16
C PHE A 118 1.92 -6.33 0.12
N VAL A 119 3.15 -6.21 0.61
CA VAL A 119 4.34 -6.03 -0.22
C VAL A 119 5.10 -7.35 -0.21
N ALA A 120 5.60 -7.76 -1.37
CA ALA A 120 6.44 -8.93 -1.47
C ALA A 120 7.73 -8.54 -2.16
N MET A 121 8.86 -8.97 -1.60
CA MET A 121 10.17 -8.73 -2.16
C MET A 121 10.86 -10.04 -2.46
N CYS A 122 11.34 -10.17 -3.69
CA CYS A 122 12.04 -11.36 -4.14
C CYS A 122 13.47 -10.99 -4.50
N THR A 123 14.41 -11.84 -4.18
CA THR A 123 15.80 -11.65 -4.57
C THR A 123 16.09 -12.26 -5.93
N ASN A 124 15.13 -12.98 -6.48
CA ASN A 124 15.22 -13.56 -7.81
C ASN A 124 13.84 -13.42 -8.43
N ILE A 125 13.79 -12.97 -9.69
CA ILE A 125 12.51 -12.71 -10.35
C ILE A 125 11.64 -13.97 -10.38
N SER A 126 12.26 -15.13 -10.49
CA SER A 126 11.52 -16.39 -10.57
C SER A 126 11.28 -17.06 -9.23
N ALA A 127 11.76 -16.47 -8.15
CA ALA A 127 11.69 -17.12 -6.85
C ALA A 127 10.46 -16.66 -6.08
N ALA A 128 10.11 -17.42 -5.05
CA ALA A 128 9.10 -16.99 -4.10
C ALA A 128 9.62 -15.79 -3.31
N PRO A 129 8.73 -14.99 -2.72
CA PRO A 129 9.15 -13.83 -1.95
C PRO A 129 10.07 -14.23 -0.79
N GLU A 130 11.11 -13.45 -0.62
CA GLU A 130 12.03 -13.67 0.49
C GLU A 130 11.53 -13.00 1.76
N ILE A 131 10.91 -11.82 1.63
CA ILE A 131 10.28 -11.13 2.74
C ILE A 131 8.98 -10.53 2.25
N SER A 132 8.04 -10.34 3.17
CA SER A 132 6.77 -9.69 2.84
C SER A 132 6.17 -9.08 4.09
N GLY A 133 5.16 -8.24 3.89
CA GLY A 133 4.48 -7.61 5.00
C GLY A 133 3.18 -6.97 4.56
N SER A 134 2.18 -7.03 5.44
CA SER A 134 0.87 -6.46 5.15
C SER A 134 0.86 -4.97 5.42
N LEU A 135 0.07 -4.25 4.63
CA LEU A 135 -0.13 -2.84 4.85
C LEU A 135 -1.16 -2.64 5.95
N THR A 136 -0.84 -1.75 6.88
CA THR A 136 -1.78 -1.37 7.92
C THR A 136 -2.14 0.09 7.75
N LEU A 137 -3.39 0.42 8.03
CA LEU A 137 -3.91 1.74 7.83
C LEU A 137 -4.31 2.35 9.14
N LYS A 138 -4.04 3.65 9.28
CA LYS A 138 -4.47 4.42 10.42
C LYS A 138 -5.08 5.70 9.90
N GLN A 139 -6.32 5.95 10.27
CA GLN A 139 -7.00 7.17 9.82
C GLN A 139 -6.34 8.37 10.46
N LYS A 140 -6.13 9.39 9.65
CA LYS A 140 -5.56 10.64 10.16
C LYS A 140 -6.54 11.39 11.02
#